data_33366eb2bf70cd83441775e67a378dbf
#
_entry.id   33366eb2bf70cd83441775e67a378dbf
#
_cell.length_a   1.000
_cell.length_b   1.000
_cell.length_c   1.000
_cell.angle_alpha   90.00
_cell.angle_beta   90.00
_cell.angle_gamma   90.00
#
_symmetry.space_group_name_H-M   'P 1'
#
loop_
_entity.id
_entity.type
_entity.pdbx_description
1 polymer ?
#
loop_
_entity_poly.entity_id
_entity_poly.type
_entity_poly.pdbx_seq_one_letter_code
_entity_poly.pdbx_strand_id
1 'polypeptide(L)'
;RISEIPTESLPIIDGKQGIMIPCFADLHTHLDKGHIWERNPNLDGTFQGALTGIYRDCTEQGNWNYDDLYRRMEFGLKCSYAHGTKAIRTHLDCPPHQVETTFKVFKELREKWKGKITLQAVSLVQLPYFSTHEGELFADAIADLGGIIGGIAHMVTGLDQYLDRIFILAAERNLSADFHADENNDPQSRTLHYIAEASLRNNFSSQVVCGHCCSLAVQDEDIANTTISLVKEANIGIVSLPMCNLYLQDRVAERTPRWRGVTLVRELDAADVCVALSSDNCRDPFYGFGDHDLLEVFSMGTKISHLDTPYDNWIEAVTSRPAQLMGLPNVGKIGIGQAADLVLFKARSYNELLSRPQSDRTVFRNGMAIDTTLPDYAELDDLI
;
A
#
# COMPACT_ATOMS: atom_id res chain seq x y z
N ARG A 1 3.66 34.27 -6.67
CA ARG A 1 2.89 34.98 -7.73
C ARG A 1 3.70 34.90 -9.02
N ILE A 2 3.04 34.70 -10.18
CA ILE A 2 3.70 34.59 -11.51
C ILE A 2 4.53 35.85 -11.83
N SER A 3 4.11 37.00 -11.33
CA SER A 3 4.79 38.29 -11.52
C SER A 3 6.20 38.38 -10.85
N GLU A 4 6.58 37.42 -10.03
CA GLU A 4 7.85 37.43 -9.28
C GLU A 4 8.90 36.51 -9.93
N ILE A 5 8.54 35.79 -11.00
CA ILE A 5 9.44 34.85 -11.69
C ILE A 5 10.02 35.53 -12.92
N PRO A 6 11.36 35.63 -13.08
CA PRO A 6 11.98 36.11 -14.32
C PRO A 6 11.63 35.15 -15.46
N THR A 7 10.78 35.56 -16.39
CA THR A 7 10.26 34.69 -17.47
C THR A 7 11.11 34.72 -18.73
N GLU A 8 12.09 35.60 -18.83
CA GLU A 8 12.82 35.85 -20.10
C GLU A 8 13.76 34.69 -20.56
N SER A 9 13.96 33.65 -19.73
CA SER A 9 14.85 32.53 -20.07
C SER A 9 14.33 31.13 -19.67
N LEU A 10 13.13 30.99 -19.13
CA LEU A 10 12.62 29.71 -18.66
C LEU A 10 11.52 29.17 -19.58
N PRO A 11 11.53 27.87 -19.93
CA PRO A 11 10.40 27.27 -20.64
C PRO A 11 9.13 27.32 -19.78
N ILE A 12 8.04 27.74 -20.39
CA ILE A 12 6.73 27.84 -19.73
C ILE A 12 5.84 26.74 -20.27
N ILE A 13 5.21 25.98 -19.36
CA ILE A 13 4.16 25.02 -19.69
C ILE A 13 2.83 25.58 -19.20
N ASP A 14 1.93 25.90 -20.15
CA ASP A 14 0.57 26.34 -19.82
C ASP A 14 -0.31 25.12 -19.48
N GLY A 15 -0.62 24.94 -18.20
CA GLY A 15 -1.51 23.90 -17.71
C GLY A 15 -2.98 24.13 -17.99
N LYS A 16 -3.36 25.25 -18.67
CA LYS A 16 -4.75 25.58 -19.05
C LYS A 16 -5.76 25.47 -17.91
N GLN A 17 -5.37 25.91 -16.72
CA GLN A 17 -6.14 25.81 -15.48
C GLN A 17 -6.37 24.36 -14.99
N GLY A 18 -5.64 23.38 -15.53
CA GLY A 18 -5.68 21.98 -15.09
C GLY A 18 -5.17 21.82 -13.66
N ILE A 19 -5.64 20.78 -12.99
CA ILE A 19 -5.18 20.41 -11.65
C ILE A 19 -3.74 19.90 -11.74
N MET A 20 -2.88 20.42 -10.88
CA MET A 20 -1.53 19.93 -10.65
C MET A 20 -1.42 19.42 -9.21
N ILE A 21 -0.98 18.18 -9.06
CA ILE A 21 -0.73 17.55 -7.76
C ILE A 21 0.73 17.07 -7.69
N PRO A 22 1.29 16.84 -6.49
CA PRO A 22 2.57 16.14 -6.39
C PRO A 22 2.42 14.69 -6.86
N CYS A 23 3.54 14.06 -7.19
CA CYS A 23 3.56 12.64 -7.51
C CYS A 23 3.07 11.80 -6.33
N PHE A 24 2.45 10.67 -6.64
CA PHE A 24 1.87 9.75 -5.70
C PHE A 24 2.91 8.98 -4.87
N ALA A 25 2.47 8.47 -3.73
CA ALA A 25 3.19 7.46 -2.94
C ALA A 25 2.23 6.32 -2.61
N ASP A 26 2.66 5.09 -2.86
CA ASP A 26 1.92 3.86 -2.59
C ASP A 26 2.52 3.17 -1.37
N LEU A 27 1.84 3.27 -0.24
CA LEU A 27 2.34 2.76 1.05
C LEU A 27 2.15 1.25 1.20
N HIS A 28 1.26 0.63 0.41
CA HIS A 28 0.90 -0.76 0.57
C HIS A 28 0.48 -1.37 -0.77
N THR A 29 1.33 -2.19 -1.33
CA THR A 29 1.07 -3.00 -2.53
C THR A 29 1.78 -4.34 -2.46
N HIS A 30 1.50 -5.24 -3.39
CA HIS A 30 2.08 -6.57 -3.48
C HIS A 30 2.64 -6.82 -4.89
N LEU A 31 3.87 -6.36 -5.13
CA LEU A 31 4.50 -6.51 -6.46
C LEU A 31 4.87 -7.96 -6.78
N ASP A 32 5.21 -8.75 -5.76
CA ASP A 32 5.68 -10.14 -5.92
C ASP A 32 4.57 -11.12 -6.35
N LYS A 33 3.33 -10.87 -5.97
CA LYS A 33 2.18 -11.69 -6.37
C LYS A 33 1.29 -11.05 -7.45
N GLY A 34 1.60 -9.84 -7.90
CA GLY A 34 0.87 -9.17 -8.97
C GLY A 34 1.00 -9.88 -10.32
N HIS A 35 -0.01 -9.69 -11.19
CA HIS A 35 -0.05 -10.16 -12.57
C HIS A 35 -0.02 -11.69 -12.75
N ILE A 36 -0.64 -12.44 -11.83
CA ILE A 36 -0.78 -13.91 -11.95
C ILE A 36 -2.23 -14.36 -12.12
N TRP A 37 -3.18 -13.41 -12.22
CA TRP A 37 -4.61 -13.73 -12.31
C TRP A 37 -4.94 -14.72 -13.43
N GLU A 38 -4.39 -14.52 -14.61
CA GLU A 38 -4.70 -15.32 -15.78
C GLU A 38 -4.28 -16.79 -15.61
N ARG A 39 -3.19 -17.07 -14.89
CA ARG A 39 -2.70 -18.44 -14.64
C ARG A 39 -3.28 -19.07 -13.37
N ASN A 40 -3.66 -18.27 -12.38
CA ASN A 40 -4.25 -18.73 -11.12
C ASN A 40 -5.41 -17.84 -10.65
N PRO A 41 -6.55 -17.80 -11.38
CA PRO A 41 -7.69 -16.98 -11.03
C PRO A 41 -8.38 -17.49 -9.76
N ASN A 42 -8.88 -16.55 -8.94
CA ASN A 42 -9.74 -16.84 -7.80
C ASN A 42 -11.20 -16.93 -8.26
N LEU A 43 -11.66 -18.14 -8.57
CA LEU A 43 -12.98 -18.36 -9.20
C LEU A 43 -14.16 -18.17 -8.25
N ASP A 44 -13.99 -18.34 -6.95
CA ASP A 44 -15.05 -18.10 -5.95
C ASP A 44 -15.00 -16.68 -5.38
N GLY A 45 -13.92 -15.96 -5.62
CA GLY A 45 -13.71 -14.59 -5.18
C GLY A 45 -13.57 -14.44 -3.66
N THR A 46 -13.40 -15.53 -2.92
CA THR A 46 -13.25 -15.50 -1.47
C THR A 46 -11.81 -15.22 -1.04
N PHE A 47 -11.61 -14.74 0.18
CA PHE A 47 -10.28 -14.59 0.78
C PHE A 47 -9.52 -15.93 0.83
N GLN A 48 -10.23 -17.03 1.21
CA GLN A 48 -9.62 -18.36 1.24
C GLN A 48 -9.26 -18.88 -0.15
N GLY A 49 -10.08 -18.58 -1.17
CA GLY A 49 -9.78 -18.88 -2.57
C GLY A 49 -8.52 -18.16 -3.04
N ALA A 50 -8.34 -16.89 -2.64
CA ALA A 50 -7.14 -16.12 -2.94
C ALA A 50 -5.88 -16.73 -2.31
N LEU A 51 -5.91 -17.07 -1.02
CA LEU A 51 -4.79 -17.75 -0.34
C LEU A 51 -4.43 -19.07 -1.04
N THR A 52 -5.43 -19.86 -1.42
CA THR A 52 -5.22 -21.11 -2.13
C THR A 52 -4.58 -20.90 -3.50
N GLY A 53 -4.98 -19.86 -4.23
CA GLY A 53 -4.39 -19.47 -5.52
C GLY A 53 -2.92 -19.12 -5.39
N ILE A 54 -2.56 -18.27 -4.41
CA ILE A 54 -1.18 -17.90 -4.13
C ILE A 54 -0.33 -19.13 -3.73
N TYR A 55 -0.84 -19.95 -2.80
CA TYR A 55 -0.13 -21.16 -2.37
C TYR A 55 0.14 -22.12 -3.56
N ARG A 56 -0.85 -22.30 -4.41
CA ARG A 56 -0.71 -23.11 -5.62
C ARG A 56 0.38 -22.57 -6.54
N ASP A 57 0.35 -21.29 -6.85
CA ASP A 57 1.27 -20.64 -7.77
C ASP A 57 2.72 -20.63 -7.23
N CYS A 58 2.89 -20.22 -5.98
CA CYS A 58 4.20 -20.10 -5.35
C CYS A 58 4.80 -21.47 -4.98
N THR A 59 4.01 -22.34 -4.31
CA THR A 59 4.55 -23.52 -3.62
C THR A 59 4.33 -24.82 -4.42
N GLU A 60 3.10 -25.06 -4.92
CA GLU A 60 2.81 -26.33 -5.62
C GLU A 60 3.36 -26.33 -7.04
N GLN A 61 3.23 -25.25 -7.78
CA GLN A 61 3.70 -25.10 -9.16
C GLN A 61 5.13 -24.58 -9.23
N GLY A 62 5.61 -23.90 -8.18
CA GLY A 62 6.98 -23.39 -8.12
C GLY A 62 7.25 -22.27 -9.15
N ASN A 63 6.22 -21.52 -9.54
CA ASN A 63 6.34 -20.51 -10.58
C ASN A 63 7.18 -19.31 -10.15
N TRP A 64 7.27 -19.01 -8.84
CA TRP A 64 7.96 -17.81 -8.32
C TRP A 64 9.48 -17.97 -8.34
N ASN A 65 10.03 -18.31 -9.50
CA ASN A 65 11.47 -18.29 -9.72
C ASN A 65 11.95 -16.83 -9.94
N TYR A 66 13.26 -16.67 -10.07
CA TYR A 66 13.88 -15.36 -10.22
C TYR A 66 13.35 -14.57 -11.44
N ASP A 67 13.24 -15.19 -12.62
CA ASP A 67 12.82 -14.54 -13.86
C ASP A 67 11.34 -14.11 -13.79
N ASP A 68 10.48 -14.99 -13.30
CA ASP A 68 9.06 -14.74 -13.10
C ASP A 68 8.84 -13.54 -12.15
N LEU A 69 9.42 -13.59 -10.96
CA LEU A 69 9.31 -12.51 -9.98
C LEU A 69 9.87 -11.19 -10.51
N TYR A 70 11.06 -11.23 -11.12
CA TYR A 70 11.72 -10.02 -11.62
C TYR A 70 10.87 -9.32 -12.67
N ARG A 71 10.34 -10.05 -13.65
CA ARG A 71 9.56 -9.51 -14.77
C ARG A 71 8.22 -8.96 -14.28
N ARG A 72 7.49 -9.69 -13.43
CA ARG A 72 6.19 -9.25 -12.90
C ARG A 72 6.33 -8.03 -11.97
N MET A 73 7.29 -8.04 -11.06
CA MET A 73 7.56 -6.91 -10.18
C MET A 73 8.01 -5.68 -11.00
N GLU A 74 8.87 -5.86 -12.01
CA GLU A 74 9.29 -4.75 -12.87
C GLU A 74 8.14 -4.20 -13.71
N PHE A 75 7.24 -5.06 -14.19
CA PHE A 75 6.03 -4.63 -14.91
C PHE A 75 5.17 -3.71 -14.05
N GLY A 76 4.89 -4.10 -12.79
CA GLY A 76 4.17 -3.25 -11.84
C GLY A 76 4.88 -1.92 -11.56
N LEU A 77 6.21 -1.91 -11.48
CA LEU A 77 7.00 -0.68 -11.33
C LEU A 77 6.91 0.23 -12.56
N LYS A 78 6.90 -0.33 -13.78
CA LYS A 78 6.69 0.42 -15.02
C LYS A 78 5.31 1.09 -15.04
N CYS A 79 4.24 0.36 -14.70
CA CYS A 79 2.89 0.90 -14.58
C CYS A 79 2.84 2.04 -13.56
N SER A 80 3.32 1.79 -12.34
CA SER A 80 3.35 2.80 -11.27
C SER A 80 4.10 4.08 -11.67
N TYR A 81 5.25 3.93 -12.36
CA TYR A 81 6.05 5.06 -12.81
C TYR A 81 5.32 5.89 -13.86
N ALA A 82 4.71 5.22 -14.86
CA ALA A 82 3.94 5.87 -15.91
C ALA A 82 2.72 6.61 -15.33
N HIS A 83 2.07 6.05 -14.31
CA HIS A 83 0.95 6.66 -13.60
C HIS A 83 1.34 7.80 -12.65
N GLY A 84 2.64 7.99 -12.37
CA GLY A 84 3.13 9.12 -11.59
C GLY A 84 3.45 8.80 -10.13
N THR A 85 3.65 7.53 -9.77
CA THR A 85 4.06 7.13 -8.42
C THR A 85 5.55 7.31 -8.21
N LYS A 86 5.96 8.00 -7.14
CA LYS A 86 7.35 8.31 -6.78
C LYS A 86 7.93 7.38 -5.72
N ALA A 87 7.11 6.84 -4.85
CA ALA A 87 7.53 5.94 -3.79
C ALA A 87 6.55 4.78 -3.66
N ILE A 88 7.07 3.58 -3.42
CA ILE A 88 6.31 2.34 -3.27
C ILE A 88 6.86 1.58 -2.07
N ARG A 89 5.95 1.12 -1.20
CA ARG A 89 6.21 0.09 -0.19
C ARG A 89 5.48 -1.17 -0.61
N THR A 90 6.23 -2.22 -0.94
CA THR A 90 5.66 -3.54 -1.30
C THR A 90 5.77 -4.50 -0.13
N HIS A 91 4.69 -5.20 0.16
CA HIS A 91 4.69 -6.36 1.05
C HIS A 91 5.13 -7.58 0.25
N LEU A 92 6.08 -8.32 0.77
CA LEU A 92 6.65 -9.49 0.12
C LEU A 92 6.20 -10.75 0.86
N ASP A 93 5.48 -11.63 0.18
CA ASP A 93 5.14 -12.94 0.70
C ASP A 93 6.43 -13.76 0.86
N CYS A 94 6.75 -14.14 2.09
CA CYS A 94 8.03 -14.72 2.46
C CYS A 94 7.90 -16.11 3.09
N PRO A 95 7.30 -17.13 2.42
CA PRO A 95 7.45 -18.49 2.91
C PRO A 95 8.94 -18.85 2.93
N PRO A 96 9.43 -19.63 3.91
CA PRO A 96 10.87 -19.82 4.16
C PRO A 96 11.69 -20.19 2.92
N HIS A 97 11.12 -21.00 2.02
CA HIS A 97 11.81 -21.43 0.78
C HIS A 97 11.92 -20.34 -0.28
N GLN A 98 11.17 -19.24 -0.15
CA GLN A 98 11.06 -18.16 -1.15
C GLN A 98 11.92 -16.94 -0.79
N VAL A 99 12.27 -16.74 0.46
CA VAL A 99 12.93 -15.53 1.00
C VAL A 99 14.16 -15.12 0.18
N GLU A 100 15.08 -16.05 -0.10
CA GLU A 100 16.33 -15.75 -0.80
C GLU A 100 16.07 -15.20 -2.19
N THR A 101 15.21 -15.84 -2.95
CA THR A 101 14.88 -15.42 -4.33
C THR A 101 14.17 -14.08 -4.35
N THR A 102 13.13 -13.91 -3.52
CA THR A 102 12.35 -12.68 -3.44
C THR A 102 13.21 -11.48 -3.01
N PHE A 103 14.05 -11.66 -1.98
CA PHE A 103 14.93 -10.57 -1.51
C PHE A 103 16.01 -10.22 -2.52
N LYS A 104 16.54 -11.20 -3.28
CA LYS A 104 17.48 -10.95 -4.36
C LYS A 104 16.84 -10.09 -5.45
N VAL A 105 15.67 -10.49 -5.96
CA VAL A 105 14.92 -9.74 -6.98
C VAL A 105 14.61 -8.33 -6.49
N PHE A 106 14.12 -8.19 -5.26
CA PHE A 106 13.81 -6.88 -4.69
C PHE A 106 15.05 -5.97 -4.63
N LYS A 107 16.20 -6.48 -4.16
CA LYS A 107 17.46 -5.69 -4.08
C LYS A 107 17.88 -5.17 -5.46
N GLU A 108 17.81 -6.01 -6.48
CA GLU A 108 18.19 -5.65 -7.84
C GLU A 108 17.24 -4.62 -8.45
N LEU A 109 15.94 -4.80 -8.29
CA LEU A 109 14.93 -3.84 -8.75
C LEU A 109 15.05 -2.50 -8.00
N ARG A 110 15.28 -2.50 -6.69
CA ARG A 110 15.49 -1.30 -5.91
C ARG A 110 16.68 -0.48 -6.43
N GLU A 111 17.80 -1.13 -6.76
CA GLU A 111 18.96 -0.42 -7.33
C GLU A 111 18.69 0.05 -8.76
N LYS A 112 18.07 -0.77 -9.62
CA LYS A 112 17.71 -0.41 -11.01
C LYS A 112 16.76 0.79 -11.08
N TRP A 113 15.81 0.87 -10.14
CA TRP A 113 14.78 1.93 -10.11
C TRP A 113 15.17 3.14 -9.27
N LYS A 114 16.35 3.13 -8.67
CA LYS A 114 16.87 4.25 -7.88
C LYS A 114 16.84 5.57 -8.65
N GLY A 115 16.33 6.62 -8.00
CA GLY A 115 16.11 7.93 -8.62
C GLY A 115 14.78 8.05 -9.40
N LYS A 116 14.20 6.93 -9.86
CA LYS A 116 12.86 6.89 -10.49
C LYS A 116 11.78 6.66 -9.46
N ILE A 117 11.86 5.53 -8.74
CA ILE A 117 10.94 5.16 -7.65
C ILE A 117 11.77 4.84 -6.41
N THR A 118 11.39 5.38 -5.26
CA THR A 118 11.91 4.93 -3.96
C THR A 118 11.15 3.67 -3.57
N LEU A 119 11.88 2.54 -3.43
CA LEU A 119 11.28 1.23 -3.18
C LEU A 119 11.60 0.74 -1.76
N GLN A 120 10.58 0.42 -0.98
CA GLN A 120 10.65 -0.18 0.36
C GLN A 120 10.00 -1.57 0.34
N ALA A 121 10.48 -2.48 1.19
CA ALA A 121 9.91 -3.82 1.36
C ALA A 121 9.48 -4.06 2.81
N VAL A 122 8.32 -4.68 2.97
CA VAL A 122 7.82 -5.24 4.22
C VAL A 122 7.83 -6.75 4.11
N SER A 123 8.31 -7.45 5.12
CA SER A 123 8.14 -8.91 5.20
C SER A 123 6.69 -9.27 5.53
N LEU A 124 6.16 -10.31 4.91
CA LEU A 124 4.80 -10.78 5.18
C LEU A 124 4.80 -12.26 5.55
N VAL A 125 4.66 -12.53 6.85
CA VAL A 125 4.58 -13.86 7.44
C VAL A 125 3.54 -13.87 8.58
N GLN A 126 3.17 -15.04 9.06
CA GLN A 126 2.35 -15.16 10.27
C GLN A 126 3.15 -14.76 11.51
N LEU A 127 2.57 -13.97 12.44
CA LEU A 127 3.28 -13.47 13.63
C LEU A 127 3.96 -14.55 14.49
N PRO A 128 3.37 -15.75 14.71
CA PRO A 128 4.02 -16.81 15.49
C PRO A 128 5.39 -17.25 14.96
N TYR A 129 5.66 -17.04 13.67
CA TYR A 129 6.96 -17.37 13.05
C TYR A 129 8.12 -16.64 13.74
N PHE A 130 7.94 -15.40 14.16
CA PHE A 130 8.94 -14.60 14.84
C PHE A 130 9.30 -15.08 16.26
N SER A 131 8.55 -16.06 16.79
CA SER A 131 8.87 -16.70 18.07
C SER A 131 9.77 -17.94 17.91
N THR A 132 10.14 -18.29 16.69
CA THR A 132 11.08 -19.38 16.39
C THR A 132 12.49 -18.85 16.19
N HIS A 133 13.50 -19.74 16.24
CA HIS A 133 14.88 -19.38 15.94
C HIS A 133 15.03 -18.91 14.47
N GLU A 134 14.34 -19.58 13.53
CA GLU A 134 14.31 -19.19 12.12
C GLU A 134 13.68 -17.81 11.92
N GLY A 135 12.66 -17.49 12.71
CA GLY A 135 12.04 -16.16 12.69
C GLY A 135 12.95 -15.05 13.20
N GLU A 136 13.85 -15.35 14.14
CA GLU A 136 14.89 -14.40 14.59
C GLU A 136 15.92 -14.14 13.48
N LEU A 137 16.42 -15.22 12.83
CA LEU A 137 17.31 -15.10 11.66
C LEU A 137 16.64 -14.36 10.50
N PHE A 138 15.34 -14.54 10.32
CA PHE A 138 14.57 -13.82 9.33
C PHE A 138 14.49 -12.32 9.65
N ALA A 139 14.35 -11.95 10.93
CA ALA A 139 14.39 -10.54 11.33
C ALA A 139 15.77 -9.91 11.04
N ASP A 140 16.88 -10.66 11.18
CA ASP A 140 18.21 -10.22 10.75
C ASP A 140 18.28 -10.02 9.23
N ALA A 141 17.72 -10.95 8.46
CA ALA A 141 17.69 -10.83 6.99
C ALA A 141 16.85 -9.61 6.52
N ILE A 142 15.76 -9.27 7.23
CA ILE A 142 14.97 -8.07 6.97
C ILE A 142 15.82 -6.81 7.25
N ALA A 143 16.58 -6.79 8.34
CA ALA A 143 17.47 -5.68 8.68
C ALA A 143 18.57 -5.51 7.62
N ASP A 144 19.18 -6.59 7.17
CA ASP A 144 20.20 -6.60 6.10
C ASP A 144 19.62 -6.16 4.74
N LEU A 145 18.34 -6.41 4.52
CA LEU A 145 17.60 -5.90 3.37
C LEU A 145 17.43 -4.37 3.46
N GLY A 146 17.51 -3.77 4.64
CA GLY A 146 17.02 -2.41 4.92
C GLY A 146 15.50 -2.35 4.73
N GLY A 147 14.81 -3.40 5.15
CA GLY A 147 13.37 -3.59 5.06
C GLY A 147 12.62 -3.12 6.31
N ILE A 148 11.36 -3.50 6.37
CA ILE A 148 10.42 -3.22 7.46
C ILE A 148 9.90 -4.57 7.95
N ILE A 149 9.89 -4.78 9.26
CA ILE A 149 9.35 -6.02 9.83
C ILE A 149 7.83 -5.96 9.75
N GLY A 150 7.20 -7.03 9.28
CA GLY A 150 5.75 -7.05 9.15
C GLY A 150 5.18 -8.46 9.22
N GLY A 151 3.87 -8.53 9.32
CA GLY A 151 3.19 -9.80 9.38
C GLY A 151 1.67 -9.66 9.41
N ILE A 152 1.00 -10.80 9.32
CA ILE A 152 -0.45 -10.90 9.35
C ILE A 152 -0.88 -11.16 10.80
N ALA A 153 -1.62 -10.19 11.37
CA ALA A 153 -2.15 -10.29 12.71
C ALA A 153 -3.55 -10.94 12.70
N HIS A 154 -3.68 -12.05 13.39
CA HIS A 154 -4.94 -12.75 13.60
C HIS A 154 -5.26 -12.89 15.08
N MET A 155 -6.55 -12.94 15.44
CA MET A 155 -7.01 -13.26 16.78
C MET A 155 -6.71 -14.72 17.11
N VAL A 156 -5.57 -14.96 17.77
CA VAL A 156 -5.08 -16.29 18.16
C VAL A 156 -4.63 -16.28 19.62
N THR A 157 -4.63 -17.46 20.24
CA THR A 157 -4.08 -17.60 21.60
C THR A 157 -2.60 -17.20 21.60
N GLY A 158 -2.23 -16.30 22.52
CA GLY A 158 -0.86 -15.82 22.63
C GLY A 158 -0.52 -14.62 21.73
N LEU A 159 -1.52 -13.96 21.12
CA LEU A 159 -1.32 -12.79 20.25
C LEU A 159 -0.45 -11.71 20.93
N ASP A 160 -0.69 -11.37 22.19
CA ASP A 160 0.12 -10.40 22.94
C ASP A 160 1.61 -10.76 22.96
N GLN A 161 1.91 -12.03 23.20
CA GLN A 161 3.29 -12.52 23.24
C GLN A 161 3.96 -12.44 21.87
N TYR A 162 3.23 -12.72 20.80
CA TYR A 162 3.74 -12.61 19.43
C TYR A 162 3.99 -11.14 19.05
N LEU A 163 3.08 -10.24 19.43
CA LEU A 163 3.25 -8.80 19.22
C LEU A 163 4.42 -8.24 20.03
N ASP A 164 4.55 -8.61 21.30
CA ASP A 164 5.70 -8.20 22.11
C ASP A 164 7.01 -8.69 21.46
N ARG A 165 7.05 -9.94 21.00
CA ARG A 165 8.25 -10.49 20.36
C ARG A 165 8.64 -9.74 19.09
N ILE A 166 7.68 -9.42 18.21
CA ILE A 166 7.98 -8.68 16.98
C ILE A 166 8.45 -7.25 17.27
N PHE A 167 7.85 -6.55 18.27
CA PHE A 167 8.32 -5.23 18.67
C PHE A 167 9.72 -5.24 19.29
N ILE A 168 10.05 -6.26 20.08
CA ILE A 168 11.42 -6.45 20.61
C ILE A 168 12.41 -6.66 19.46
N LEU A 169 12.12 -7.59 18.53
CA LEU A 169 12.99 -7.85 17.38
C LEU A 169 13.18 -6.61 16.51
N ALA A 170 12.11 -5.83 16.29
CA ALA A 170 12.14 -4.58 15.55
C ALA A 170 13.01 -3.53 16.25
N ALA A 171 12.84 -3.34 17.56
CA ALA A 171 13.59 -2.37 18.35
C ALA A 171 15.09 -2.69 18.38
N GLU A 172 15.46 -3.96 18.58
CA GLU A 172 16.85 -4.42 18.57
C GLU A 172 17.57 -4.15 17.23
N ARG A 173 16.81 -4.07 16.13
CA ARG A 173 17.34 -3.89 14.76
C ARG A 173 17.03 -2.52 14.16
N ASN A 174 16.46 -1.61 14.94
CA ASN A 174 16.00 -0.27 14.46
C ASN A 174 15.08 -0.34 13.25
N LEU A 175 14.17 -1.32 13.23
CA LEU A 175 13.18 -1.48 12.16
C LEU A 175 11.88 -0.75 12.50
N SER A 176 11.19 -0.28 11.48
CA SER A 176 9.77 0.07 11.55
C SER A 176 8.93 -1.21 11.43
N ALA A 177 7.64 -1.15 11.82
CA ALA A 177 6.73 -2.28 11.75
C ALA A 177 5.52 -1.96 10.86
N ASP A 178 5.02 -2.96 10.11
CA ASP A 178 3.87 -2.80 9.21
C ASP A 178 3.03 -4.09 9.18
N PHE A 179 1.76 -4.00 9.56
CA PHE A 179 0.91 -5.16 9.80
C PHE A 179 -0.32 -5.18 8.88
N HIS A 180 -0.69 -6.38 8.39
CA HIS A 180 -2.06 -6.64 7.96
C HIS A 180 -2.90 -6.93 9.21
N ALA A 181 -3.91 -6.14 9.46
CA ALA A 181 -4.73 -6.21 10.67
C ALA A 181 -6.22 -6.20 10.32
N ASP A 182 -6.97 -7.10 10.95
CA ASP A 182 -8.43 -7.09 10.94
C ASP A 182 -9.07 -7.03 9.53
N GLU A 183 -8.51 -7.75 8.55
CA GLU A 183 -9.02 -7.81 7.17
C GLU A 183 -10.21 -8.76 7.06
N ASN A 184 -11.24 -8.53 7.84
CA ASN A 184 -12.45 -9.34 7.86
C ASN A 184 -13.63 -8.53 8.40
N ASN A 185 -14.83 -9.16 8.49
CA ASN A 185 -16.08 -8.58 8.98
C ASN A 185 -16.49 -9.12 10.35
N ASP A 186 -15.57 -9.69 11.11
CA ASP A 186 -15.85 -10.17 12.47
C ASP A 186 -15.69 -9.02 13.48
N PRO A 187 -16.75 -8.58 14.18
CA PRO A 187 -16.64 -7.51 15.17
C PRO A 187 -15.80 -7.92 16.41
N GLN A 188 -15.48 -9.21 16.55
CA GLN A 188 -14.57 -9.69 17.60
C GLN A 188 -13.10 -9.67 17.16
N SER A 189 -12.79 -9.46 15.87
CA SER A 189 -11.43 -9.26 15.38
C SER A 189 -10.98 -7.85 15.77
N ARG A 190 -9.99 -7.77 16.68
CA ARG A 190 -9.49 -6.52 17.26
C ARG A 190 -7.97 -6.49 17.31
N THR A 191 -7.33 -7.03 16.28
CA THR A 191 -5.85 -7.09 16.25
C THR A 191 -5.23 -5.69 16.22
N LEU A 192 -5.88 -4.71 15.58
CA LEU A 192 -5.46 -3.31 15.62
C LEU A 192 -5.35 -2.77 17.05
N HIS A 193 -6.35 -3.07 17.90
CA HIS A 193 -6.34 -2.70 19.31
C HIS A 193 -5.13 -3.31 20.04
N TYR A 194 -4.90 -4.61 19.88
CA TYR A 194 -3.77 -5.31 20.52
C TYR A 194 -2.42 -4.84 19.99
N ILE A 195 -2.30 -4.49 18.70
CA ILE A 195 -1.08 -3.89 18.14
C ILE A 195 -0.80 -2.53 18.80
N ALA A 196 -1.82 -1.69 18.99
CA ALA A 196 -1.66 -0.40 19.64
C ALA A 196 -1.24 -0.55 21.10
N GLU A 197 -1.89 -1.43 21.88
CA GLU A 197 -1.50 -1.74 23.24
C GLU A 197 -0.08 -2.28 23.33
N ALA A 198 0.32 -3.21 22.45
CA ALA A 198 1.65 -3.78 22.43
C ALA A 198 2.72 -2.75 22.08
N SER A 199 2.43 -1.85 21.12
CA SER A 199 3.34 -0.73 20.77
C SER A 199 3.59 0.17 21.98
N LEU A 200 2.53 0.56 22.69
CA LEU A 200 2.63 1.38 23.90
C LEU A 200 3.36 0.64 25.03
N ARG A 201 3.00 -0.61 25.31
CA ARG A 201 3.60 -1.46 26.35
C ARG A 201 5.09 -1.67 26.16
N ASN A 202 5.54 -1.81 24.91
CA ASN A 202 6.96 -1.95 24.57
C ASN A 202 7.69 -0.61 24.36
N ASN A 203 7.03 0.54 24.56
CA ASN A 203 7.57 1.88 24.30
C ASN A 203 8.20 1.95 22.90
N PHE A 204 7.54 1.37 21.90
CA PHE A 204 8.09 1.27 20.55
C PHE A 204 8.09 2.64 19.87
N SER A 205 9.28 3.13 19.50
CA SER A 205 9.47 4.51 19.01
C SER A 205 9.60 4.65 17.50
N SER A 206 9.78 3.53 16.76
CA SER A 206 9.82 3.55 15.32
C SER A 206 8.39 3.59 14.74
N GLN A 207 8.25 3.93 13.45
CA GLN A 207 6.95 4.01 12.79
C GLN A 207 6.25 2.65 12.78
N VAL A 208 4.98 2.64 13.17
CA VAL A 208 4.06 1.50 13.00
C VAL A 208 2.99 1.89 11.99
N VAL A 209 2.68 0.97 11.08
CA VAL A 209 1.57 1.09 10.11
C VAL A 209 0.69 -0.15 10.22
N CYS A 210 -0.63 0.01 10.10
CA CYS A 210 -1.58 -1.08 10.02
C CYS A 210 -2.45 -0.94 8.75
N GLY A 211 -2.43 -1.97 7.92
CA GLY A 211 -3.25 -2.09 6.72
C GLY A 211 -4.61 -2.72 6.99
N HIS A 212 -5.58 -2.44 6.11
CA HIS A 212 -6.96 -2.95 6.10
C HIS A 212 -7.83 -2.45 7.25
N CYS A 213 -7.70 -2.98 8.44
CA CYS A 213 -8.47 -2.63 9.63
C CYS A 213 -9.99 -2.63 9.40
N CYS A 214 -10.48 -3.55 8.56
CA CYS A 214 -11.86 -3.56 8.06
C CYS A 214 -12.88 -3.82 9.18
N SER A 215 -12.56 -4.72 10.12
CA SER A 215 -13.49 -5.08 11.21
C SER A 215 -13.82 -3.91 12.12
N LEU A 216 -12.98 -2.88 12.19
CA LEU A 216 -13.24 -1.66 12.97
C LEU A 216 -14.60 -1.03 12.61
N ALA A 217 -15.00 -1.12 11.32
CA ALA A 217 -16.27 -0.56 10.84
C ALA A 217 -17.52 -1.38 11.20
N VAL A 218 -17.35 -2.56 11.76
CA VAL A 218 -18.46 -3.45 12.21
C VAL A 218 -18.43 -3.70 13.72
N GLN A 219 -17.49 -3.12 14.45
CA GLN A 219 -17.44 -3.15 15.92
C GLN A 219 -18.44 -2.20 16.53
N ASP A 220 -18.79 -2.45 17.81
CA ASP A 220 -19.57 -1.50 18.59
C ASP A 220 -18.84 -0.15 18.67
N GLU A 221 -19.60 0.95 18.62
CA GLU A 221 -19.06 2.31 18.53
C GLU A 221 -18.08 2.64 19.69
N ASP A 222 -18.39 2.24 20.91
CA ASP A 222 -17.52 2.46 22.07
C ASP A 222 -16.20 1.70 21.96
N ILE A 223 -16.24 0.48 21.40
CA ILE A 223 -15.04 -0.33 21.16
C ILE A 223 -14.18 0.30 20.07
N ALA A 224 -14.81 0.70 18.95
CA ALA A 224 -14.12 1.35 17.84
C ALA A 224 -13.46 2.67 18.30
N ASN A 225 -14.16 3.51 19.04
CA ASN A 225 -13.66 4.78 19.57
C ASN A 225 -12.48 4.56 20.55
N THR A 226 -12.55 3.53 21.39
CA THR A 226 -11.44 3.15 22.28
C THR A 226 -10.22 2.74 21.48
N THR A 227 -10.40 1.92 20.43
CA THR A 227 -9.30 1.50 19.54
C THR A 227 -8.69 2.69 18.80
N ILE A 228 -9.51 3.60 18.25
CA ILE A 228 -9.04 4.82 17.58
C ILE A 228 -8.20 5.68 18.53
N SER A 229 -8.62 5.82 19.78
CA SER A 229 -7.88 6.57 20.80
C SER A 229 -6.50 5.96 21.09
N LEU A 230 -6.41 4.63 21.21
CA LEU A 230 -5.16 3.91 21.40
C LEU A 230 -4.24 4.02 20.16
N VAL A 231 -4.79 3.90 18.96
CA VAL A 231 -4.06 4.09 17.68
C VAL A 231 -3.44 5.47 17.62
N LYS A 232 -4.18 6.51 18.02
CA LYS A 232 -3.68 7.89 18.11
C LYS A 232 -2.56 8.01 19.14
N GLU A 233 -2.75 7.47 20.35
CA GLU A 233 -1.75 7.50 21.43
C GLU A 233 -0.46 6.79 21.03
N ALA A 234 -0.57 5.62 20.37
CA ALA A 234 0.56 4.85 19.85
C ALA A 234 1.19 5.43 18.58
N ASN A 235 0.67 6.54 18.03
CA ASN A 235 1.12 7.17 16.78
C ASN A 235 1.19 6.17 15.61
N ILE A 236 0.20 5.29 15.48
CA ILE A 236 0.11 4.30 14.41
C ILE A 236 -0.53 4.95 13.18
N GLY A 237 0.09 4.77 12.01
CA GLY A 237 -0.51 5.12 10.72
C GLY A 237 -1.47 4.04 10.23
N ILE A 238 -2.58 4.44 9.64
CA ILE A 238 -3.54 3.51 9.05
C ILE A 238 -3.52 3.64 7.53
N VAL A 239 -3.54 2.49 6.84
CA VAL A 239 -3.70 2.47 5.39
C VAL A 239 -4.96 1.70 5.02
N SER A 240 -5.92 2.39 4.42
CA SER A 240 -7.11 1.78 3.84
C SER A 240 -6.84 1.33 2.41
N LEU A 241 -7.40 0.18 2.05
CA LEU A 241 -7.17 -0.52 0.79
C LEU A 241 -8.50 -0.72 0.05
N PRO A 242 -9.11 0.39 -0.39
CA PRO A 242 -10.54 0.43 -0.71
C PRO A 242 -10.93 -0.49 -1.86
N MET A 243 -10.06 -0.70 -2.84
CA MET A 243 -10.39 -1.51 -4.02
C MET A 243 -10.41 -3.00 -3.68
N CYS A 244 -9.33 -3.49 -3.07
CA CYS A 244 -9.19 -4.89 -2.68
C CYS A 244 -10.23 -5.27 -1.61
N ASN A 245 -10.37 -4.44 -0.57
CA ASN A 245 -11.33 -4.72 0.50
C ASN A 245 -12.78 -4.72 -0.01
N LEU A 246 -13.18 -3.74 -0.86
CA LEU A 246 -14.51 -3.76 -1.50
C LEU A 246 -14.75 -5.06 -2.28
N TYR A 247 -13.73 -5.55 -2.97
CA TYR A 247 -13.80 -6.75 -3.81
C TYR A 247 -13.93 -8.03 -3.00
N LEU A 248 -13.12 -8.19 -1.94
CA LEU A 248 -13.04 -9.42 -1.15
C LEU A 248 -14.11 -9.52 -0.06
N GLN A 249 -14.47 -8.39 0.57
CA GLN A 249 -15.34 -8.42 1.74
C GLN A 249 -16.80 -8.69 1.38
N ASP A 250 -17.52 -9.32 2.31
CA ASP A 250 -18.95 -9.67 2.19
C ASP A 250 -19.32 -10.47 0.94
N ARG A 251 -18.37 -11.27 0.43
CA ARG A 251 -18.59 -12.11 -0.73
C ARG A 251 -19.33 -13.39 -0.34
N VAL A 252 -20.57 -13.49 -0.78
CA VAL A 252 -21.46 -14.63 -0.58
C VAL A 252 -22.05 -15.04 -1.92
N ALA A 253 -22.02 -16.33 -2.24
CA ALA A 253 -22.57 -16.85 -3.49
C ALA A 253 -24.01 -16.38 -3.71
N GLU A 254 -24.34 -15.96 -4.92
CA GLU A 254 -25.68 -15.51 -5.36
C GLU A 254 -26.25 -14.30 -4.57
N ARG A 255 -25.42 -13.59 -3.80
CA ARG A 255 -25.84 -12.42 -3.03
C ARG A 255 -24.98 -11.19 -3.34
N THR A 256 -25.60 -10.04 -3.58
CA THR A 256 -24.91 -8.76 -3.65
C THR A 256 -24.37 -8.37 -2.27
N PRO A 257 -23.09 -7.89 -2.18
CA PRO A 257 -22.53 -7.40 -0.92
C PRO A 257 -23.41 -6.33 -0.26
N ARG A 258 -23.54 -6.37 1.06
CA ARG A 258 -24.33 -5.43 1.87
C ARG A 258 -23.48 -4.53 2.74
N TRP A 259 -22.18 -4.76 2.72
CA TRP A 259 -21.16 -4.01 3.44
C TRP A 259 -20.06 -3.55 2.46
N ARG A 260 -19.48 -2.36 2.67
CA ARG A 260 -18.44 -1.82 1.78
C ARG A 260 -17.07 -2.41 2.03
N GLY A 261 -16.84 -3.06 3.16
CA GLY A 261 -15.62 -3.79 3.45
C GLY A 261 -14.42 -2.94 3.88
N VAL A 262 -14.57 -1.62 4.05
CA VAL A 262 -13.47 -0.70 4.38
C VAL A 262 -13.52 -0.25 5.83
N THR A 263 -12.36 0.21 6.35
CA THR A 263 -12.23 0.77 7.70
C THR A 263 -12.90 2.15 7.86
N LEU A 264 -12.90 2.67 9.09
CA LEU A 264 -13.47 3.97 9.51
C LEU A 264 -12.53 5.15 9.14
N VAL A 265 -12.34 5.39 7.83
CA VAL A 265 -11.38 6.38 7.31
C VAL A 265 -11.62 7.79 7.87
N ARG A 266 -12.88 8.22 7.93
CA ARG A 266 -13.24 9.59 8.35
C ARG A 266 -13.11 9.77 9.86
N GLU A 267 -13.51 8.78 10.64
CA GLU A 267 -13.43 8.79 12.11
C GLU A 267 -11.98 8.78 12.58
N LEU A 268 -11.12 8.00 11.91
CA LEU A 268 -9.68 7.99 12.16
C LEU A 268 -9.05 9.35 11.84
N ASP A 269 -9.36 9.94 10.68
CA ASP A 269 -8.87 11.28 10.30
C ASP A 269 -9.36 12.36 11.27
N ALA A 270 -10.63 12.31 11.67
CA ALA A 270 -11.20 13.24 12.65
C ALA A 270 -10.56 13.15 14.05
N ALA A 271 -9.98 11.99 14.38
CA ALA A 271 -9.18 11.77 15.58
C ALA A 271 -7.70 12.14 15.39
N ASP A 272 -7.33 12.82 14.29
CA ASP A 272 -5.94 13.13 13.90
C ASP A 272 -5.03 11.90 13.77
N VAL A 273 -5.54 10.73 13.42
CA VAL A 273 -4.74 9.60 12.97
C VAL A 273 -4.32 9.82 11.53
N CYS A 274 -3.03 9.58 11.21
CA CYS A 274 -2.56 9.68 9.84
C CYS A 274 -3.13 8.52 9.00
N VAL A 275 -4.07 8.83 8.09
CA VAL A 275 -4.72 7.84 7.22
C VAL A 275 -4.27 8.01 5.78
N ALA A 276 -3.79 6.91 5.17
CA ALA A 276 -3.44 6.80 3.77
C ALA A 276 -4.43 5.87 3.01
N LEU A 277 -4.46 6.00 1.69
CA LEU A 277 -5.10 5.07 0.77
C LEU A 277 -4.02 4.48 -0.14
N SER A 278 -4.06 3.17 -0.41
CA SER A 278 -3.07 2.49 -1.24
C SER A 278 -3.70 1.43 -2.15
N SER A 279 -2.90 0.94 -3.12
CA SER A 279 -3.41 0.09 -4.20
C SER A 279 -3.69 -1.35 -3.77
N ASP A 280 -2.87 -1.88 -2.85
CA ASP A 280 -2.90 -3.28 -2.42
C ASP A 280 -2.55 -4.24 -3.57
N ASN A 281 -3.38 -5.24 -3.80
CA ASN A 281 -3.23 -6.25 -4.84
C ASN A 281 -3.57 -5.71 -6.23
N CYS A 282 -2.96 -6.30 -7.25
CA CYS A 282 -3.18 -5.94 -8.64
C CYS A 282 -3.06 -7.18 -9.54
N ARG A 283 -4.16 -7.55 -10.24
CA ARG A 283 -4.25 -8.66 -11.18
C ARG A 283 -3.71 -9.98 -10.58
N ASP A 284 -4.13 -10.28 -9.37
CA ASP A 284 -3.79 -11.49 -8.63
C ASP A 284 -5.04 -12.10 -7.97
N PRO A 285 -4.95 -13.27 -7.32
CA PRO A 285 -6.12 -13.93 -6.71
C PRO A 285 -6.88 -13.12 -5.67
N PHE A 286 -6.27 -12.12 -5.01
CA PHE A 286 -6.96 -11.23 -4.09
C PHE A 286 -7.73 -10.13 -4.81
N TYR A 287 -7.21 -9.63 -5.93
CA TYR A 287 -7.84 -8.58 -6.72
C TYR A 287 -7.48 -8.71 -8.21
N GLY A 288 -8.42 -9.18 -9.02
CA GLY A 288 -8.21 -9.47 -10.45
C GLY A 288 -8.11 -8.24 -11.36
N PHE A 289 -8.14 -7.03 -10.81
CA PHE A 289 -8.17 -5.77 -11.55
C PHE A 289 -7.00 -4.87 -11.12
N GLY A 290 -7.04 -3.60 -11.56
CA GLY A 290 -6.06 -2.59 -11.21
C GLY A 290 -4.89 -2.52 -12.20
N ASP A 291 -4.13 -1.42 -12.12
CA ASP A 291 -2.95 -1.15 -12.95
C ASP A 291 -1.91 -0.31 -12.19
N HIS A 292 -1.84 -0.46 -10.86
CA HIS A 292 -0.97 0.33 -9.98
C HIS A 292 -1.17 1.87 -10.10
N ASP A 293 -2.39 2.33 -10.40
CA ASP A 293 -2.73 3.74 -10.55
C ASP A 293 -3.35 4.33 -9.27
N LEU A 294 -2.61 5.15 -8.55
CA LEU A 294 -3.10 5.80 -7.32
C LEU A 294 -4.23 6.82 -7.56
N LEU A 295 -4.44 7.27 -8.79
CA LEU A 295 -5.62 8.07 -9.10
C LEU A 295 -6.90 7.21 -9.10
N GLU A 296 -6.81 5.97 -9.58
CA GLU A 296 -7.90 5.00 -9.47
C GLU A 296 -8.22 4.72 -7.99
N VAL A 297 -7.18 4.46 -7.18
CA VAL A 297 -7.32 4.28 -5.72
C VAL A 297 -8.02 5.47 -5.07
N PHE A 298 -7.59 6.69 -5.37
CA PHE A 298 -8.22 7.91 -4.86
C PHE A 298 -9.67 8.06 -5.32
N SER A 299 -9.94 7.76 -6.59
CA SER A 299 -11.30 7.80 -7.15
C SER A 299 -12.25 6.80 -6.48
N MET A 300 -11.79 5.58 -6.29
CA MET A 300 -12.57 4.52 -5.62
C MET A 300 -12.72 4.80 -4.13
N GLY A 301 -11.63 5.14 -3.45
CA GLY A 301 -11.65 5.50 -2.02
C GLY A 301 -12.58 6.67 -1.72
N THR A 302 -12.57 7.71 -2.57
CA THR A 302 -13.49 8.85 -2.47
C THR A 302 -14.95 8.40 -2.53
N LYS A 303 -15.31 7.54 -3.49
CA LYS A 303 -16.69 7.08 -3.68
C LYS A 303 -17.12 6.08 -2.60
N ILE A 304 -16.22 5.23 -2.14
CA ILE A 304 -16.50 4.19 -1.13
C ILE A 304 -16.63 4.80 0.25
N SER A 305 -15.75 5.74 0.61
CA SER A 305 -15.66 6.33 1.96
C SER A 305 -16.25 7.75 2.04
N HIS A 306 -16.92 8.23 0.96
CA HIS A 306 -17.56 9.55 0.87
C HIS A 306 -16.61 10.71 1.21
N LEU A 307 -15.43 10.74 0.54
CA LEU A 307 -14.40 11.78 0.77
C LEU A 307 -14.57 13.00 -0.15
N ASP A 308 -15.78 13.26 -0.63
CA ASP A 308 -16.09 14.24 -1.67
C ASP A 308 -16.87 15.46 -1.17
N THR A 309 -17.35 15.47 0.07
CA THR A 309 -18.21 16.55 0.57
C THR A 309 -17.82 16.98 1.99
N PRO A 310 -16.84 17.89 2.10
CA PRO A 310 -15.95 18.42 1.07
C PRO A 310 -14.78 17.49 0.71
N TYR A 311 -14.10 17.78 -0.41
CA TYR A 311 -12.86 17.06 -0.77
C TYR A 311 -11.69 17.39 0.16
N ASP A 312 -11.69 18.57 0.73
CA ASP A 312 -10.61 19.07 1.61
C ASP A 312 -9.21 18.65 1.13
N ASN A 313 -8.40 18.08 2.02
CA ASN A 313 -7.05 17.63 1.74
C ASN A 313 -6.96 16.10 1.48
N TRP A 314 -8.06 15.43 1.09
CA TRP A 314 -8.05 13.98 0.89
C TRP A 314 -7.09 13.49 -0.19
N ILE A 315 -6.69 14.35 -1.14
CA ILE A 315 -5.61 14.01 -2.09
C ILE A 315 -4.28 13.71 -1.38
N GLU A 316 -4.07 14.21 -0.17
CA GLU A 316 -2.90 13.90 0.65
C GLU A 316 -2.85 12.42 1.05
N ALA A 317 -3.99 11.74 1.09
CA ALA A 317 -4.08 10.31 1.42
C ALA A 317 -3.40 9.39 0.40
N VAL A 318 -3.13 9.87 -0.82
CA VAL A 318 -2.38 9.15 -1.87
C VAL A 318 -1.07 9.86 -2.25
N THR A 319 -0.68 10.91 -1.52
CA THR A 319 0.53 11.70 -1.82
C THR A 319 1.40 11.90 -0.58
N SER A 320 1.15 12.94 0.23
CA SER A 320 2.01 13.33 1.35
C SER A 320 1.85 12.45 2.59
N ARG A 321 0.66 11.95 2.90
CA ARG A 321 0.43 11.11 4.10
C ARG A 321 1.12 9.75 3.98
N PRO A 322 0.96 8.97 2.88
CA PRO A 322 1.72 7.73 2.71
C PRO A 322 3.22 7.98 2.69
N ALA A 323 3.69 9.05 2.03
CA ALA A 323 5.11 9.40 2.03
C ALA A 323 5.64 9.72 3.43
N GLN A 324 4.86 10.39 4.28
CA GLN A 324 5.20 10.65 5.68
C GLN A 324 5.35 9.33 6.47
N LEU A 325 4.40 8.39 6.33
CA LEU A 325 4.44 7.08 6.98
C LEU A 325 5.58 6.20 6.45
N MET A 326 6.04 6.46 5.23
CA MET A 326 7.24 5.83 4.65
C MET A 326 8.56 6.47 5.13
N GLY A 327 8.52 7.55 5.93
CA GLY A 327 9.72 8.30 6.33
C GLY A 327 10.33 9.13 5.19
N LEU A 328 9.53 9.54 4.21
CA LEU A 328 9.94 10.29 3.02
C LEU A 328 9.35 11.73 3.02
N PRO A 329 9.78 12.63 3.91
CA PRO A 329 9.11 13.89 4.15
C PRO A 329 9.10 14.85 2.94
N ASN A 330 9.94 14.61 1.94
CA ASN A 330 10.07 15.44 0.73
C ASN A 330 9.31 14.86 -0.48
N VAL A 331 8.66 13.70 -0.35
CA VAL A 331 7.82 13.09 -1.39
C VAL A 331 6.36 13.50 -1.19
N GLY A 332 5.60 13.59 -2.27
CA GLY A 332 4.17 13.88 -2.21
C GLY A 332 3.82 15.31 -1.81
N LYS A 333 4.72 16.27 -2.00
CA LYS A 333 4.53 17.68 -1.65
C LYS A 333 4.98 18.62 -2.76
N ILE A 334 4.29 19.77 -2.87
CA ILE A 334 4.69 20.89 -3.72
C ILE A 334 5.14 22.03 -2.82
N GLY A 335 6.34 22.53 -3.02
CA GLY A 335 6.86 23.64 -2.20
C GLY A 335 8.18 24.18 -2.73
N ILE A 336 8.57 25.35 -2.21
CA ILE A 336 9.86 25.98 -2.56
C ILE A 336 10.99 25.06 -2.09
N GLY A 337 11.96 24.78 -2.98
CA GLY A 337 13.11 23.90 -2.69
C GLY A 337 12.80 22.40 -2.77
N GLN A 338 11.55 22.00 -3.05
CA GLN A 338 11.20 20.61 -3.32
C GLN A 338 11.47 20.23 -4.79
N ALA A 339 11.70 18.95 -5.03
CA ALA A 339 11.78 18.43 -6.39
C ALA A 339 10.45 18.66 -7.13
N ALA A 340 10.51 19.08 -8.39
CA ALA A 340 9.33 19.24 -9.23
C ALA A 340 8.86 17.88 -9.77
N ASP A 341 8.49 16.98 -8.86
CA ASP A 341 7.87 15.67 -9.13
C ASP A 341 6.34 15.85 -9.06
N LEU A 342 5.71 16.01 -10.23
CA LEU A 342 4.36 16.53 -10.37
C LEU A 342 3.54 15.71 -11.36
N VAL A 343 2.22 15.70 -11.18
CA VAL A 343 1.27 15.20 -12.16
C VAL A 343 0.30 16.33 -12.53
N LEU A 344 0.23 16.64 -13.82
CA LEU A 344 -0.67 17.65 -14.38
C LEU A 344 -1.80 16.96 -15.14
N PHE A 345 -3.03 17.31 -14.81
CA PHE A 345 -4.25 16.82 -15.46
C PHE A 345 -4.93 17.95 -16.24
N LYS A 346 -5.73 17.60 -17.26
CA LYS A 346 -6.58 18.56 -17.95
C LYS A 346 -7.85 18.93 -17.16
N ALA A 347 -8.24 18.08 -16.21
CA ALA A 347 -9.36 18.35 -15.31
C ALA A 347 -9.10 19.61 -14.46
N ARG A 348 -10.13 20.42 -14.22
CA ARG A 348 -10.04 21.72 -13.53
C ARG A 348 -10.69 21.71 -12.13
N SER A 349 -11.35 20.62 -11.79
CA SER A 349 -11.94 20.33 -10.47
C SER A 349 -11.82 18.87 -10.14
N TYR A 350 -11.93 18.50 -8.85
CA TYR A 350 -11.93 17.08 -8.45
C TYR A 350 -13.11 16.32 -9.06
N ASN A 351 -14.27 16.95 -9.23
CA ASN A 351 -15.41 16.33 -9.92
C ASN A 351 -15.06 15.98 -11.36
N GLU A 352 -14.42 16.90 -12.12
CA GLU A 352 -13.94 16.58 -13.48
C GLU A 352 -12.88 15.47 -13.44
N LEU A 353 -11.94 15.52 -12.48
CA LEU A 353 -10.86 14.57 -12.35
C LEU A 353 -11.36 13.15 -12.08
N LEU A 354 -12.35 13.00 -11.21
CA LEU A 354 -12.87 11.70 -10.77
C LEU A 354 -14.09 11.20 -11.56
N SER A 355 -14.55 11.98 -12.58
CA SER A 355 -15.73 11.62 -13.39
C SER A 355 -15.44 10.63 -14.50
N ARG A 356 -14.18 10.46 -14.90
CA ARG A 356 -13.78 9.55 -15.99
C ARG A 356 -12.41 8.95 -15.73
N PRO A 357 -12.08 7.81 -16.35
CA PRO A 357 -10.70 7.30 -16.32
C PRO A 357 -9.75 8.35 -16.90
N GLN A 358 -8.68 8.66 -16.17
CA GLN A 358 -7.73 9.71 -16.53
C GLN A 358 -6.50 9.11 -17.18
N SER A 359 -6.47 9.12 -18.52
CA SER A 359 -5.29 8.75 -19.31
C SER A 359 -4.49 9.95 -19.83
N ASP A 360 -5.02 11.17 -19.69
CA ASP A 360 -4.48 12.40 -20.29
C ASP A 360 -3.59 13.21 -19.33
N ARG A 361 -2.95 12.55 -18.39
CA ARG A 361 -2.01 13.17 -17.43
C ARG A 361 -0.64 13.39 -18.05
N THR A 362 0.05 14.43 -17.62
CA THR A 362 1.48 14.63 -17.85
C THR A 362 2.22 14.48 -16.54
N VAL A 363 3.17 13.57 -16.49
CA VAL A 363 3.99 13.32 -15.30
C VAL A 363 5.34 14.00 -15.46
N PHE A 364 5.75 14.74 -14.44
CA PHE A 364 7.05 15.40 -14.37
C PHE A 364 7.92 14.78 -13.30
N ARG A 365 9.21 14.61 -13.58
CA ARG A 365 10.25 14.23 -12.63
C ARG A 365 11.35 15.27 -12.68
N ASN A 366 11.66 15.89 -11.54
CA ASN A 366 12.63 16.99 -11.47
C ASN A 366 12.34 18.08 -12.51
N GLY A 367 11.08 18.38 -12.77
CA GLY A 367 10.63 19.38 -13.73
C GLY A 367 10.66 18.96 -15.20
N MET A 368 11.07 17.74 -15.53
CA MET A 368 11.09 17.20 -16.88
C MET A 368 9.93 16.23 -17.08
N ALA A 369 9.16 16.40 -18.16
CA ALA A 369 8.13 15.44 -18.53
C ALA A 369 8.76 14.09 -18.86
N ILE A 370 8.16 13.01 -18.36
CA ILE A 370 8.60 11.64 -18.64
C ILE A 370 7.68 10.99 -19.69
N ASP A 371 8.16 9.90 -20.30
CA ASP A 371 7.32 9.00 -21.07
C ASP A 371 6.36 8.26 -20.13
N THR A 372 5.05 8.38 -20.38
CA THR A 372 3.98 7.74 -19.63
C THR A 372 3.33 6.60 -20.41
N THR A 373 4.00 6.07 -21.43
CA THR A 373 3.55 4.88 -22.15
C THR A 373 3.55 3.69 -21.18
N LEU A 374 2.40 3.07 -21.04
CA LEU A 374 2.25 1.86 -20.22
C LEU A 374 2.93 0.67 -20.90
N PRO A 375 3.51 -0.27 -20.14
CA PRO A 375 4.01 -1.51 -20.71
C PRO A 375 2.86 -2.31 -21.34
N ASP A 376 3.16 -3.05 -22.40
CA ASP A 376 2.17 -3.95 -23.02
C ASP A 376 2.03 -5.22 -22.17
N TYR A 377 0.80 -5.64 -21.87
CA TYR A 377 0.54 -6.88 -21.14
C TYR A 377 1.17 -8.11 -21.83
N ALA A 378 1.33 -8.07 -23.17
CA ALA A 378 2.04 -9.10 -23.92
C ALA A 378 3.50 -9.33 -23.46
N GLU A 379 4.11 -8.39 -22.70
CA GLU A 379 5.44 -8.62 -22.09
C GLU A 379 5.43 -9.78 -21.08
N LEU A 380 4.24 -10.21 -20.61
CA LEU A 380 4.08 -11.28 -19.62
C LEU A 380 3.44 -12.56 -20.19
N ASP A 381 3.10 -12.63 -21.49
CA ASP A 381 2.34 -13.74 -22.09
C ASP A 381 3.00 -15.11 -21.87
N ASP A 382 4.32 -15.19 -21.85
CA ASP A 382 5.08 -16.43 -21.63
C ASP A 382 5.21 -16.84 -20.15
N LEU A 383 4.69 -16.03 -19.23
CA LEU A 383 4.62 -16.32 -17.79
C LEU A 383 3.22 -16.78 -17.33
N ILE A 384 2.24 -16.70 -18.23
CA ILE A 384 0.82 -16.94 -17.90
C ILE A 384 0.41 -18.37 -18.23
#